data_330763b96333f4bc6a63246a20a1171f
#
_entry.id   330763b96333f4bc6a63246a20a1171f
#
_cell.length_a   1.000
_cell.length_b   1.000
_cell.length_c   1.000
_cell.angle_alpha   90.00
_cell.angle_beta   90.00
_cell.angle_gamma   90.00
#
_symmetry.space_group_name_H-M   'P 1'
#
loop_
_entity.id
_entity.type
_entity.pdbx_description
1 polymer ?
#
loop_
_entity_poly.entity_id
_entity_poly.type
_entity_poly.pdbx_seq_one_letter_code
_entity_poly.pdbx_strand_id
1 'polypeptide(L)'
;MPGNEFAPEKTSELAEANRRGDPYLVYRDAHERQCVLSLSDTWERITIGRGMSADVALTWDQDVSRVHAELVRLADDWTVTDDGLSRNGTFVNDRRVEGRRRLTDGDLLRCGETLLLFVSPFQAAEQTRPAPRLQ
;
A
#
# COMPACT_ATOMS: atom_id res chain seq x y z
N MET A 1 -18.13 -15.07 -1.91
CA MET A 1 -17.34 -14.32 -2.58
C MET A 1 -16.54 -13.35 -1.80
N PRO A 2 -15.36 -13.47 -1.93
CA PRO A 2 -14.55 -12.60 -1.14
C PRO A 2 -14.72 -11.17 -1.60
N GLY A 3 -15.06 -10.33 -0.71
CA GLY A 3 -15.23 -8.95 -1.01
C GLY A 3 -13.94 -8.19 -1.03
N ASN A 4 -12.82 -8.88 -0.90
CA ASN A 4 -11.55 -8.21 -0.74
C ASN A 4 -10.69 -8.21 -1.98
N GLU A 5 -11.23 -8.69 -3.06
CA GLU A 5 -10.45 -8.73 -4.27
C GLU A 5 -10.26 -7.32 -4.80
N PHE A 6 -9.05 -6.99 -5.10
CA PHE A 6 -8.70 -5.72 -5.68
C PHE A 6 -7.86 -6.01 -6.92
N ALA A 7 -8.40 -5.70 -8.08
CA ALA A 7 -7.71 -5.95 -9.34
C ALA A 7 -7.39 -4.62 -10.00
N PRO A 8 -6.12 -4.25 -10.05
CA PRO A 8 -5.74 -3.00 -10.70
C PRO A 8 -6.04 -3.04 -12.19
N GLU A 9 -6.43 -1.90 -12.72
CA GLU A 9 -6.63 -1.75 -14.15
C GLU A 9 -5.27 -1.56 -14.81
N LYS A 10 -5.13 -2.12 -15.99
CA LYS A 10 -3.90 -2.00 -16.73
C LYS A 10 -3.88 -0.63 -17.41
N THR A 11 -3.10 0.27 -16.86
CA THR A 11 -2.96 1.61 -17.37
C THR A 11 -1.50 1.88 -17.71
N SER A 12 -1.25 2.96 -18.44
CA SER A 12 0.13 3.33 -18.74
C SER A 12 0.89 3.71 -17.48
N GLU A 13 0.19 4.30 -16.51
CA GLU A 13 0.83 4.62 -15.21
C GLU A 13 1.28 3.36 -14.50
N LEU A 14 0.44 2.34 -14.51
CA LEU A 14 0.78 1.08 -13.86
C LEU A 14 1.95 0.41 -14.56
N ALA A 15 1.93 0.42 -15.90
CA ALA A 15 3.01 -0.17 -16.67
C ALA A 15 4.33 0.55 -16.41
N GLU A 16 4.27 1.88 -16.30
CA GLU A 16 5.45 2.67 -16.03
C GLU A 16 6.02 2.35 -14.65
N ALA A 17 5.15 2.25 -13.65
CA ALA A 17 5.57 1.92 -12.29
C ALA A 17 6.24 0.55 -12.25
N ASN A 18 5.67 -0.41 -12.96
CA ASN A 18 6.27 -1.75 -13.04
C ASN A 18 7.63 -1.72 -13.69
N ARG A 19 7.78 -0.91 -14.73
CA ARG A 19 9.06 -0.83 -15.42
C ARG A 19 10.14 -0.23 -14.54
N ARG A 20 9.78 0.75 -13.71
CA ARG A 20 10.74 1.36 -12.80
C ARG A 20 11.23 0.39 -11.75
N GLY A 21 10.37 -0.54 -11.36
CA GLY A 21 10.74 -1.53 -10.36
C GLY A 21 10.61 -1.07 -8.92
N ASP A 22 10.30 0.21 -8.69
CA ASP A 22 10.08 0.70 -7.33
C ASP A 22 8.75 0.20 -6.80
N PRO A 23 8.63 -0.01 -5.50
CA PRO A 23 7.32 -0.33 -4.93
C PRO A 23 6.33 0.81 -5.14
N TYR A 24 5.06 0.47 -5.19
CA TYR A 24 4.04 1.49 -5.35
C TYR A 24 2.73 1.03 -4.72
N LEU A 25 1.85 2.01 -4.49
CA LEU A 25 0.50 1.76 -4.01
C LEU A 25 -0.47 2.02 -5.14
N VAL A 26 -1.52 1.20 -5.20
CA VAL A 26 -2.60 1.39 -6.16
C VAL A 26 -3.90 1.50 -5.37
N TYR A 27 -4.66 2.53 -5.61
CA TYR A 27 -5.96 2.71 -4.95
C TYR A 27 -6.87 3.52 -5.86
N ARG A 28 -8.13 3.68 -5.46
CA ARG A 28 -9.09 4.44 -6.24
C ARG A 28 -9.52 5.67 -5.46
N ASP A 29 -9.69 6.77 -6.18
CA ASP A 29 -10.11 8.02 -5.54
C ASP A 29 -11.63 8.08 -5.42
N ALA A 30 -12.14 9.26 -5.04
CA ALA A 30 -13.57 9.45 -4.81
C ALA A 30 -14.39 9.21 -6.07
N HIS A 31 -13.78 9.31 -7.23
CA HIS A 31 -14.46 9.12 -8.51
C HIS A 31 -14.14 7.78 -9.13
N GLU A 32 -13.62 6.85 -8.33
CA GLU A 32 -13.26 5.50 -8.75
C GLU A 32 -12.14 5.49 -9.79
N ARG A 33 -11.36 6.54 -9.83
CA ARG A 33 -10.19 6.60 -10.71
C ARG A 33 -9.01 5.95 -10.04
N GLN A 34 -8.29 5.16 -10.80
CA GLN A 34 -7.13 4.47 -10.26
C GLN A 34 -5.96 5.44 -10.07
N CYS A 35 -5.39 5.41 -8.89
CA CYS A 35 -4.23 6.21 -8.53
C CYS A 35 -3.06 5.29 -8.27
N VAL A 36 -1.90 5.64 -8.81
CA VAL A 36 -0.67 4.89 -8.60
C VAL A 36 0.34 5.83 -7.96
N LEU A 37 0.76 5.49 -6.75
CA LEU A 37 1.75 6.29 -6.04
C LEU A 37 3.04 5.50 -5.91
N SER A 38 4.08 5.95 -6.59
CA SER A 38 5.38 5.30 -6.50
C SER A 38 6.05 5.64 -5.18
N LEU A 39 6.62 4.62 -4.56
CA LEU A 39 7.34 4.78 -3.31
C LEU A 39 8.83 4.85 -3.64
N SER A 40 9.25 6.06 -4.01
CA SER A 40 10.61 6.31 -4.45
C SER A 40 11.59 6.05 -3.30
N ASP A 41 12.82 5.68 -3.65
CA ASP A 41 13.84 5.45 -2.63
C ASP A 41 14.30 6.76 -1.98
N THR A 42 13.85 7.90 -2.48
CA THR A 42 14.10 9.17 -1.78
C THR A 42 13.10 9.42 -0.67
N TRP A 43 12.03 8.63 -0.62
CA TRP A 43 11.01 8.78 0.41
C TRP A 43 11.28 7.79 1.52
N GLU A 44 11.17 8.26 2.77
CA GLU A 44 11.37 7.40 3.92
C GLU A 44 10.08 7.24 4.72
N ARG A 45 9.13 8.14 4.54
CA ARG A 45 7.88 8.12 5.29
C ARG A 45 6.77 8.68 4.43
N ILE A 46 5.63 8.01 4.45
CA ILE A 46 4.45 8.45 3.74
C ILE A 46 3.29 8.34 4.70
N THR A 47 2.51 9.42 4.83
CA THR A 47 1.36 9.42 5.72
C THR A 47 0.10 9.13 4.94
N ILE A 48 -0.80 8.39 5.57
CA ILE A 48 -2.13 8.08 5.03
C ILE A 48 -3.15 8.63 5.98
N GLY A 49 -4.11 9.36 5.48
CA GLY A 49 -5.15 9.92 6.33
C GLY A 49 -6.18 10.70 5.57
N ARG A 50 -7.20 11.14 6.28
CA ARG A 50 -8.27 11.93 5.68
C ARG A 50 -7.89 13.39 5.56
N GLY A 51 -6.89 13.84 6.29
CA GLY A 51 -6.46 15.22 6.24
C GLY A 51 -5.80 15.56 4.92
N MET A 52 -5.98 16.79 4.48
CA MET A 52 -5.45 17.20 3.19
C MET A 52 -3.94 17.26 3.15
N SER A 53 -3.30 17.30 4.29
CA SER A 53 -1.84 17.33 4.36
C SER A 53 -1.22 15.94 4.32
N ALA A 54 -2.03 14.88 4.35
CA ALA A 54 -1.51 13.53 4.24
C ALA A 54 -0.96 13.31 2.83
N ASP A 55 0.11 12.51 2.74
CA ASP A 55 0.67 12.19 1.44
C ASP A 55 -0.32 11.39 0.60
N VAL A 56 -1.02 10.47 1.24
CA VAL A 56 -2.14 9.76 0.62
C VAL A 56 -3.38 10.29 1.33
N ALA A 57 -4.01 11.28 0.71
CA ALA A 57 -5.13 11.98 1.32
C ALA A 57 -6.44 11.35 0.88
N LEU A 58 -7.03 10.54 1.75
CA LEU A 58 -8.28 9.85 1.49
C LEU A 58 -9.43 10.71 2.01
N THR A 59 -9.58 11.89 1.43
CA THR A 59 -10.46 12.91 1.96
C THR A 59 -11.94 12.56 1.88
N TRP A 60 -12.29 11.60 1.04
CA TRP A 60 -13.68 11.21 0.83
C TRP A 60 -14.14 10.12 1.81
N ASP A 61 -13.21 9.48 2.52
CA ASP A 61 -13.53 8.30 3.33
C ASP A 61 -13.72 8.71 4.77
N GLN A 62 -14.99 8.72 5.22
CA GLN A 62 -15.34 9.15 6.56
C GLN A 62 -14.80 8.24 7.65
N ASP A 63 -14.48 7.00 7.30
CA ASP A 63 -13.99 6.05 8.26
C ASP A 63 -12.47 6.11 8.43
N VAL A 64 -11.81 6.96 7.66
CA VAL A 64 -10.38 7.17 7.76
C VAL A 64 -10.13 8.32 8.72
N SER A 65 -9.25 8.11 9.68
CA SER A 65 -8.87 9.15 10.63
C SER A 65 -8.02 10.21 9.94
N ARG A 66 -8.00 11.41 10.51
CA ARG A 66 -7.23 12.50 9.91
C ARG A 66 -5.78 12.09 9.70
N VAL A 67 -5.16 11.48 10.71
CA VAL A 67 -3.88 10.79 10.58
C VAL A 67 -4.17 9.34 10.87
N HIS A 68 -4.08 8.49 9.86
CA HIS A 68 -4.56 7.12 10.01
C HIS A 68 -3.42 6.12 10.16
N ALA A 69 -2.45 6.20 9.28
CA ALA A 69 -1.32 5.27 9.29
C ALA A 69 -0.14 5.91 8.61
N GLU A 70 1.01 5.28 8.79
CA GLU A 70 2.23 5.71 8.13
C GLU A 70 2.91 4.54 7.48
N LEU A 71 3.45 4.76 6.30
CA LEU A 71 4.35 3.81 5.69
C LEU A 71 5.76 4.33 5.92
N VAL A 72 6.60 3.48 6.46
CA VAL A 72 7.98 3.86 6.79
C VAL A 72 8.92 2.87 6.13
N ARG A 73 9.94 3.39 5.46
CA ARG A 73 10.94 2.54 4.84
C ARG A 73 12.05 2.27 5.85
N LEU A 74 12.28 0.99 6.10
CA LEU A 74 13.34 0.55 6.99
C LEU A 74 14.26 -0.34 6.16
N ALA A 75 15.48 0.11 5.95
CA ALA A 75 16.40 -0.53 5.02
C ALA A 75 15.75 -0.57 3.64
N ASP A 76 15.54 -1.75 3.08
CA ASP A 76 14.92 -1.87 1.76
C ASP A 76 13.46 -2.26 1.84
N ASP A 77 12.91 -2.31 3.03
CA ASP A 77 11.54 -2.77 3.21
C ASP A 77 10.63 -1.60 3.59
N TRP A 78 9.38 -1.70 3.16
CA TRP A 78 8.35 -0.76 3.59
C TRP A 78 7.51 -1.43 4.67
N THR A 79 7.19 -0.67 5.71
CA THR A 79 6.35 -1.14 6.81
C THR A 79 5.18 -0.19 6.95
N VAL A 80 4.05 -0.73 7.40
CA VAL A 80 2.91 0.10 7.75
C VAL A 80 2.83 0.15 9.27
N THR A 81 2.61 1.35 9.80
CA THR A 81 2.52 1.59 11.23
C THR A 81 1.17 2.23 11.55
N ASP A 82 0.48 1.66 12.51
CA ASP A 82 -0.71 2.25 13.10
C ASP A 82 -0.66 1.98 14.58
N ASP A 83 0.00 2.87 15.29
CA ASP A 83 0.27 2.70 16.71
C ASP A 83 -0.80 3.42 17.51
N GLY A 84 -2.05 3.06 17.27
CA GLY A 84 -3.17 3.70 17.93
C GLY A 84 -3.57 5.03 17.29
N LEU A 85 -3.05 5.30 16.09
CA LEU A 85 -3.37 6.56 15.41
C LEU A 85 -4.78 6.58 14.87
N SER A 86 -5.26 5.47 14.35
CA SER A 86 -6.55 5.44 13.70
C SER A 86 -7.65 5.03 14.68
N ARG A 87 -8.85 5.57 14.43
CA ARG A 87 -10.01 5.18 15.22
C ARG A 87 -10.49 3.78 14.87
N ASN A 88 -10.49 3.45 13.59
CA ASN A 88 -11.08 2.22 13.11
C ASN A 88 -10.08 1.13 12.77
N GLY A 89 -8.79 1.43 12.85
CA GLY A 89 -7.76 0.45 12.60
C GLY A 89 -7.28 0.44 11.17
N THR A 90 -6.11 -0.11 10.99
CA THR A 90 -5.50 -0.34 9.69
C THR A 90 -5.35 -1.84 9.53
N PHE A 91 -5.69 -2.35 8.36
CA PHE A 91 -5.70 -3.79 8.13
C PHE A 91 -4.82 -4.14 6.94
N VAL A 92 -4.13 -5.26 7.04
CA VAL A 92 -3.36 -5.82 5.94
C VAL A 92 -3.87 -7.23 5.73
N ASN A 93 -4.41 -7.48 4.54
CA ASN A 93 -5.01 -8.78 4.20
C ASN A 93 -6.01 -9.20 5.26
N ASP A 94 -6.86 -8.24 5.69
CA ASP A 94 -7.93 -8.43 6.66
C ASP A 94 -7.46 -8.67 8.09
N ARG A 95 -6.18 -8.50 8.37
CA ARG A 95 -5.69 -8.61 9.73
C ARG A 95 -5.30 -7.24 10.24
N ARG A 96 -5.77 -6.91 11.43
CA ARG A 96 -5.47 -5.62 12.01
C ARG A 96 -3.99 -5.49 12.32
N VAL A 97 -3.44 -4.34 11.94
CA VAL A 97 -2.05 -4.03 12.25
C VAL A 97 -1.96 -3.59 13.69
N GLU A 98 -1.07 -4.23 14.44
CA GLU A 98 -0.81 -3.85 15.82
C GLU A 98 0.62 -3.36 15.88
N GLY A 99 0.76 -2.04 15.94
CA GLY A 99 2.07 -1.43 15.89
C GLY A 99 2.56 -1.30 14.48
N ARG A 100 3.41 -2.20 14.07
CA ARG A 100 4.06 -2.12 12.78
C ARG A 100 4.06 -3.47 12.08
N ARG A 101 3.91 -3.43 10.77
CA ARG A 101 3.95 -4.64 9.99
C ARG A 101 4.68 -4.42 8.68
N ARG A 102 5.60 -5.32 8.35
CA ARG A 102 6.31 -5.27 7.08
C ARG A 102 5.36 -5.61 5.94
N LEU A 103 5.51 -4.87 4.84
CA LEU A 103 4.69 -5.09 3.65
C LEU A 103 5.44 -5.95 2.65
N THR A 104 4.71 -6.84 2.01
CA THR A 104 5.26 -7.67 0.93
C THR A 104 4.39 -7.49 -0.29
N ASP A 105 4.95 -7.86 -1.45
CA ASP A 105 4.23 -7.72 -2.71
C ASP A 105 2.86 -8.38 -2.64
N GLY A 106 1.85 -7.63 -3.07
CA GLY A 106 0.48 -8.14 -3.09
C GLY A 106 -0.30 -7.89 -1.83
N ASP A 107 0.31 -7.32 -0.80
CA ASP A 107 -0.42 -7.03 0.43
C ASP A 107 -1.48 -5.98 0.16
N LEU A 108 -2.67 -6.21 0.68
CA LEU A 108 -3.80 -5.32 0.49
C LEU A 108 -4.09 -4.62 1.81
N LEU A 109 -3.83 -3.31 1.83
CA LEU A 109 -4.11 -2.49 3.00
C LEU A 109 -5.54 -1.99 2.94
N ARG A 110 -6.15 -1.85 4.11
CA ARG A 110 -7.46 -1.23 4.21
C ARG A 110 -7.41 -0.18 5.30
N CYS A 111 -7.75 1.04 4.91
CA CYS A 111 -7.92 2.17 5.82
C CYS A 111 -9.33 2.67 5.60
N GLY A 112 -10.17 2.59 6.66
CA GLY A 112 -11.57 2.87 6.48
C GLY A 112 -12.17 1.88 5.49
N GLU A 113 -12.77 2.38 4.44
CA GLU A 113 -13.31 1.53 3.38
C GLU A 113 -12.43 1.53 2.13
N THR A 114 -11.31 2.23 2.19
CA THR A 114 -10.42 2.35 1.05
C THR A 114 -9.38 1.26 1.05
N LEU A 115 -9.26 0.59 -0.08
CA LEU A 115 -8.26 -0.47 -0.27
C LEU A 115 -7.08 0.10 -1.03
N LEU A 116 -5.88 -0.25 -0.55
CA LEU A 116 -4.64 0.17 -1.19
C LEU A 116 -3.77 -1.06 -1.38
N LEU A 117 -3.45 -1.35 -2.61
CA LEU A 117 -2.64 -2.53 -2.93
C LEU A 117 -1.17 -2.13 -2.95
N PHE A 118 -0.37 -2.85 -2.19
CA PHE A 118 1.08 -2.66 -2.19
C PHE A 118 1.69 -3.60 -3.22
N VAL A 119 2.41 -3.04 -4.17
CA VAL A 119 3.07 -3.82 -5.22
C VAL A 119 4.55 -3.56 -5.14
N SER A 120 5.32 -4.62 -5.12
CA SER A 120 6.77 -4.53 -5.14
C SER A 120 7.27 -5.39 -6.29
N PRO A 121 7.52 -4.78 -7.46
CA PRO A 121 7.89 -5.58 -8.64
C PRO A 121 9.13 -6.42 -8.44
N PHE A 122 10.09 -5.92 -7.66
CA PHE A 122 11.30 -6.65 -7.39
C PHE A 122 11.02 -7.91 -6.57
N GLN A 123 10.19 -7.78 -5.52
CA GLN A 123 9.82 -8.92 -4.71
C GLN A 123 9.00 -9.92 -5.52
N ALA A 124 8.11 -9.41 -6.37
CA ALA A 124 7.31 -10.29 -7.21
C ALA A 124 8.18 -11.10 -8.14
N ALA A 125 9.19 -10.47 -8.73
CA ALA A 125 10.12 -11.16 -9.61
C ALA A 125 10.90 -12.25 -8.87
N GLU A 126 11.29 -11.96 -7.64
CA GLU A 126 11.99 -12.95 -6.83
C GLU A 126 11.10 -14.13 -6.48
N GLN A 127 9.84 -13.84 -6.19
CA GLN A 127 8.91 -14.90 -5.82
C GLN A 127 8.57 -15.82 -6.98
N THR A 128 8.58 -15.30 -8.20
CA THR A 128 8.27 -16.12 -9.36
C THR A 128 9.49 -16.85 -9.90
N ARG A 129 10.67 -16.51 -9.40
CA ARG A 129 11.88 -17.16 -9.85
C ARG A 129 11.98 -18.52 -9.19
N PRO A 130 12.35 -19.57 -9.95
CA PRO A 130 12.52 -20.88 -9.32
C PRO A 130 13.61 -20.81 -8.26
N ALA A 131 13.40 -21.53 -7.17
CA ALA A 131 14.40 -21.57 -6.12
C ALA A 131 15.67 -22.19 -6.68
N PRO A 132 16.84 -21.68 -6.29
CA PRO A 132 18.07 -22.29 -6.75
C PRO A 132 18.16 -23.72 -6.21
N ARG A 133 18.65 -24.57 -7.05
CA ARG A 133 18.85 -25.94 -6.62
C ARG A 133 20.10 -26.02 -5.80
N LEU A 134 19.95 -26.63 -4.66
CA LEU A 134 21.10 -26.91 -3.83
C LEU A 134 21.65 -28.25 -4.22
N GLN A 135 22.86 -28.27 -4.62
CA GLN A 135 23.50 -29.50 -5.09
C GLN A 135 24.40 -30.07 -4.02
#